data_808651765b30383f372534df823ade3f
#
_entry.id   808651765b30383f372534df823ade3f
#
_cell.length_a   1.000
_cell.length_b   1.000
_cell.length_c   1.000
_cell.angle_alpha   90.00
_cell.angle_beta   90.00
_cell.angle_gamma   90.00
#
_symmetry.space_group_name_H-M   'P 1'
#
loop_
_entity.id
_entity.type
_entity.pdbx_description
1 polymer ?
#
loop_
_entity_poly.entity_id
_entity_poly.type
_entity_poly.pdbx_seq_one_letter_code
_entity_poly.pdbx_strand_id
1 'polypeptide(L)'
;MNYIFDIDGTLMNIDHRRHYVEGDKKDWKRFVDNIKHDTPNDPVVDILLQLSANCYSDDCGIYFLTGRNEAQREITQDQIQHCGFSEDNFPRIYGIKDDIYRIYDCWEEILLMRPDGDYRPDAELKSELFDNLVDIHGFDTEDTIIFDDRQSVVDMWRARGLTCFQVAKGDF
;
A
#
# COMPACT_ATOMS: atom_id res chain seq x y z
N MET A 1 -10.37 13.10 0.20
CA MET A 1 -10.45 11.71 -0.36
C MET A 1 -9.08 11.06 -0.31
N ASN A 2 -8.94 9.89 0.30
CA ASN A 2 -7.66 9.18 0.44
C ASN A 2 -7.70 7.86 -0.34
N TYR A 3 -6.58 7.50 -0.95
CA TYR A 3 -6.43 6.29 -1.73
C TYR A 3 -5.28 5.46 -1.17
N ILE A 4 -5.56 4.21 -0.86
CA ILE A 4 -4.58 3.28 -0.30
C ILE A 4 -4.39 2.13 -1.26
N PHE A 5 -3.15 1.84 -1.62
CA PHE A 5 -2.78 0.75 -2.51
C PHE A 5 -1.95 -0.29 -1.78
N ASP A 6 -2.34 -1.55 -1.90
CA ASP A 6 -1.43 -2.66 -1.66
C ASP A 6 -0.42 -2.81 -2.80
N ILE A 7 0.65 -3.56 -2.56
CA ILE A 7 1.74 -3.75 -3.53
C ILE A 7 1.63 -5.12 -4.22
N ASP A 8 1.75 -6.21 -3.46
CA ASP A 8 1.89 -7.58 -3.98
C ASP A 8 0.57 -8.16 -4.49
N GLY A 9 0.42 -8.29 -5.80
CA GLY A 9 -0.83 -8.72 -6.45
C GLY A 9 -1.76 -7.57 -6.78
N THR A 10 -1.44 -6.37 -6.32
CA THR A 10 -2.19 -5.13 -6.58
C THR A 10 -1.45 -4.22 -7.55
N LEU A 11 -0.45 -3.45 -7.11
CA LEU A 11 0.37 -2.63 -8.01
C LEU A 11 1.40 -3.45 -8.78
N MET A 12 1.91 -4.52 -8.17
CA MET A 12 2.91 -5.39 -8.77
C MET A 12 2.32 -6.77 -9.06
N ASN A 13 2.50 -7.25 -10.28
CA ASN A 13 2.22 -8.64 -10.65
C ASN A 13 3.28 -9.57 -10.04
N ILE A 14 2.83 -10.50 -9.23
CA ILE A 14 3.66 -11.47 -8.49
C ILE A 14 3.45 -12.92 -8.94
N ASP A 15 2.75 -13.16 -10.05
CA ASP A 15 2.36 -14.51 -10.50
C ASP A 15 3.56 -15.45 -10.64
N HIS A 16 4.71 -14.92 -11.08
CA HIS A 16 5.95 -15.70 -11.25
C HIS A 16 6.50 -16.26 -9.93
N ARG A 17 6.16 -15.67 -8.77
CA ARG A 17 6.64 -16.10 -7.44
C ARG A 17 5.52 -16.57 -6.51
N ARG A 18 4.24 -16.40 -6.87
CA ARG A 18 3.09 -16.78 -6.06
C ARG A 18 3.12 -18.26 -5.64
N HIS A 19 3.54 -19.14 -6.54
CA HIS A 19 3.64 -20.57 -6.29
C HIS A 19 4.56 -20.97 -5.12
N TYR A 20 5.48 -20.08 -4.68
CA TYR A 20 6.32 -20.35 -3.51
C TYR A 20 5.56 -20.28 -2.19
N VAL A 21 4.40 -19.59 -2.16
CA VAL A 21 3.59 -19.40 -0.95
C VAL A 21 2.20 -20.03 -1.05
N GLU A 22 1.94 -20.77 -2.12
CA GLU A 22 0.74 -21.57 -2.29
C GLU A 22 0.96 -22.99 -1.69
N GLY A 23 -0.14 -23.58 -1.17
CA GLY A 23 -0.12 -24.93 -0.60
C GLY A 23 0.47 -25.03 0.82
N ASP A 24 0.71 -26.27 1.26
CA ASP A 24 1.03 -26.59 2.66
C ASP A 24 2.47 -26.23 3.07
N LYS A 25 3.38 -26.15 2.12
CA LYS A 25 4.80 -25.84 2.36
C LYS A 25 5.17 -24.53 1.68
N LYS A 26 5.15 -23.46 2.47
CA LYS A 26 5.49 -22.13 1.99
C LYS A 26 7.01 -21.91 2.03
N ASP A 27 7.58 -21.41 0.92
CA ASP A 27 8.98 -20.99 0.82
C ASP A 27 9.06 -19.46 0.76
N TRP A 28 8.87 -18.85 1.92
CA TRP A 28 8.91 -17.38 2.06
C TRP A 28 10.24 -16.78 1.60
N LYS A 29 11.34 -17.51 1.81
CA LYS A 29 12.66 -17.02 1.39
C LYS A 29 12.71 -16.84 -0.13
N ARG A 30 12.34 -17.85 -0.90
CA ARG A 30 12.29 -17.72 -2.36
C ARG A 30 11.27 -16.72 -2.83
N PHE A 31 10.14 -16.63 -2.16
CA PHE A 31 9.12 -15.62 -2.46
C PHE A 31 9.71 -14.21 -2.39
N VAL A 32 10.42 -13.89 -1.30
CA VAL A 32 11.07 -12.59 -1.09
C VAL A 32 12.27 -12.38 -2.03
N ASP A 33 13.14 -13.38 -2.21
CA ASP A 33 14.33 -13.29 -3.09
C ASP A 33 13.98 -12.94 -4.55
N ASN A 34 12.73 -13.19 -4.96
CA ASN A 34 12.24 -12.94 -6.32
C ASN A 34 11.46 -11.63 -6.49
N ILE A 35 11.30 -10.79 -5.46
CA ILE A 35 10.63 -9.47 -5.54
C ILE A 35 11.17 -8.61 -6.69
N LYS A 36 12.47 -8.66 -6.94
CA LYS A 36 13.15 -7.90 -8.00
C LYS A 36 12.70 -8.20 -9.43
N HIS A 37 11.92 -9.27 -9.61
CA HIS A 37 11.38 -9.69 -10.90
C HIS A 37 9.89 -9.39 -11.06
N ASP A 38 9.27 -8.77 -10.06
CA ASP A 38 7.89 -8.32 -10.16
C ASP A 38 7.77 -7.28 -11.28
N THR A 39 6.66 -7.31 -11.98
CA THR A 39 6.34 -6.35 -13.04
C THR A 39 5.13 -5.50 -12.66
N PRO A 40 5.02 -4.26 -13.14
CA PRO A 40 3.84 -3.44 -12.91
C PRO A 40 2.55 -4.15 -13.34
N ASN A 41 1.49 -3.99 -12.56
CA ASN A 41 0.13 -4.31 -12.96
C ASN A 41 -0.46 -3.08 -13.65
N ASP A 42 -0.18 -2.95 -14.95
CA ASP A 42 -0.46 -1.73 -15.72
C ASP A 42 -1.87 -1.15 -15.50
N PRO A 43 -2.99 -1.94 -15.48
CA PRO A 43 -4.30 -1.37 -15.23
C PRO A 43 -4.46 -0.69 -13.87
N VAL A 44 -3.81 -1.21 -12.82
CA VAL A 44 -3.88 -0.61 -11.47
C VAL A 44 -2.92 0.57 -11.37
N VAL A 45 -1.76 0.48 -12.02
CA VAL A 45 -0.80 1.59 -12.13
C VAL A 45 -1.43 2.77 -12.86
N ASP A 46 -2.17 2.54 -13.95
CA ASP A 46 -2.88 3.62 -14.65
C ASP A 46 -3.90 4.32 -13.73
N ILE A 47 -4.61 3.55 -12.89
CA ILE A 47 -5.52 4.12 -11.88
C ILE A 47 -4.75 4.95 -10.86
N LEU A 48 -3.65 4.43 -10.31
CA LEU A 48 -2.79 5.15 -9.38
C LEU A 48 -2.35 6.50 -9.95
N LEU A 49 -1.83 6.51 -11.17
CA LEU A 49 -1.32 7.72 -11.82
C LEU A 49 -2.44 8.72 -12.13
N GLN A 50 -3.63 8.26 -12.53
CA GLN A 50 -4.78 9.14 -12.75
C GLN A 50 -5.28 9.76 -11.44
N LEU A 51 -5.34 9.00 -10.35
CA LEU A 51 -5.73 9.51 -9.05
C LEU A 51 -4.68 10.49 -8.52
N SER A 52 -3.40 10.15 -8.60
CA SER A 52 -2.29 11.01 -8.21
C SER A 52 -2.30 12.34 -8.97
N ALA A 53 -2.50 12.29 -10.30
CA ALA A 53 -2.57 13.48 -11.14
C ALA A 53 -3.76 14.41 -10.82
N ASN A 54 -4.79 13.92 -10.14
CA ASN A 54 -5.97 14.70 -9.72
C ASN A 54 -5.99 15.02 -8.22
N CYS A 55 -4.99 14.61 -7.47
CA CYS A 55 -4.87 14.80 -6.02
C CYS A 55 -4.14 16.12 -5.73
N TYR A 56 -4.79 17.26 -6.02
CA TYR A 56 -4.19 18.61 -5.87
C TYR A 56 -4.67 19.37 -4.65
N SER A 57 -5.58 18.80 -3.83
CA SER A 57 -6.11 19.45 -2.65
C SER A 57 -5.50 18.89 -1.37
N ASP A 58 -5.47 19.71 -0.33
CA ASP A 58 -5.01 19.32 1.01
C ASP A 58 -5.82 18.15 1.61
N ASP A 59 -6.99 17.85 1.03
CA ASP A 59 -7.89 16.78 1.45
C ASP A 59 -7.73 15.49 0.62
N CYS A 60 -6.63 15.33 -0.13
CA CYS A 60 -6.40 14.17 -0.98
C CYS A 60 -5.00 13.59 -0.75
N GLY A 61 -4.92 12.28 -0.51
CA GLY A 61 -3.67 11.58 -0.30
C GLY A 61 -3.58 10.24 -1.01
N ILE A 62 -2.37 9.86 -1.41
CA ILE A 62 -2.02 8.52 -1.94
C ILE A 62 -1.09 7.86 -0.93
N TYR A 63 -1.44 6.64 -0.53
CA TYR A 63 -0.71 5.88 0.48
C TYR A 63 -0.54 4.42 0.04
N PHE A 64 0.47 3.77 0.61
CA PHE A 64 0.78 2.38 0.33
C PHE A 64 0.85 1.58 1.64
N LEU A 65 0.10 0.49 1.73
CA LEU A 65 0.16 -0.45 2.85
C LEU A 65 0.48 -1.84 2.34
N THR A 66 1.59 -2.42 2.79
CA THR A 66 2.04 -3.72 2.29
C THR A 66 2.46 -4.69 3.38
N GLY A 67 2.23 -6.00 3.12
CA GLY A 67 2.76 -7.09 3.93
C GLY A 67 4.25 -7.33 3.74
N ARG A 68 4.94 -6.62 2.83
CA ARG A 68 6.39 -6.69 2.68
C ARG A 68 7.08 -6.19 3.94
N ASN A 69 8.19 -6.83 4.28
CA ASN A 69 8.99 -6.50 5.45
C ASN A 69 9.83 -5.23 5.21
N GLU A 70 10.14 -4.48 6.25
CA GLU A 70 10.99 -3.28 6.20
C GLU A 70 12.32 -3.51 5.48
N ALA A 71 12.91 -4.69 5.60
CA ALA A 71 14.11 -5.05 4.86
C ALA A 71 13.98 -4.96 3.31
N GLN A 72 12.76 -4.90 2.78
CA GLN A 72 12.47 -4.73 1.35
C GLN A 72 12.05 -3.29 0.99
N ARG A 73 12.25 -2.30 1.89
CA ARG A 73 11.80 -0.93 1.67
C ARG A 73 12.38 -0.32 0.39
N GLU A 74 13.71 -0.37 0.24
CA GLU A 74 14.41 0.21 -0.91
C GLU A 74 13.86 -0.33 -2.24
N ILE A 75 13.80 -1.65 -2.39
CA ILE A 75 13.29 -2.25 -3.63
C ILE A 75 11.79 -1.97 -3.86
N THR A 76 11.02 -1.80 -2.79
CA THR A 76 9.58 -1.47 -2.90
C THR A 76 9.40 -0.03 -3.37
N GLN A 77 10.16 0.92 -2.83
CA GLN A 77 10.18 2.31 -3.28
C GLN A 77 10.60 2.40 -4.76
N ASP A 78 11.69 1.73 -5.14
CA ASP A 78 12.16 1.67 -6.52
C ASP A 78 11.07 1.17 -7.48
N GLN A 79 10.34 0.14 -7.09
CA GLN A 79 9.25 -0.40 -7.91
C GLN A 79 8.08 0.58 -8.05
N ILE A 80 7.67 1.26 -6.97
CA ILE A 80 6.63 2.29 -7.03
C ILE A 80 7.08 3.46 -7.92
N GLN A 81 8.34 3.88 -7.81
CA GLN A 81 8.90 4.93 -8.67
C GLN A 81 8.94 4.50 -10.14
N HIS A 82 9.28 3.24 -10.43
CA HIS A 82 9.24 2.71 -11.80
C HIS A 82 7.81 2.65 -12.37
N CYS A 83 6.79 2.58 -11.52
CA CYS A 83 5.38 2.77 -11.94
C CYS A 83 5.05 4.24 -12.29
N GLY A 84 5.98 5.17 -12.11
CA GLY A 84 5.77 6.59 -12.41
C GLY A 84 5.28 7.43 -11.23
N PHE A 85 5.13 6.86 -10.05
CA PHE A 85 4.81 7.59 -8.82
C PHE A 85 6.11 8.04 -8.14
N SER A 86 6.30 9.33 -7.96
CA SER A 86 7.51 9.92 -7.38
C SER A 86 7.19 10.90 -6.27
N GLU A 87 8.21 11.46 -5.64
CA GLU A 87 8.08 12.49 -4.60
C GLU A 87 7.28 13.72 -5.04
N ASP A 88 7.27 14.04 -6.33
CA ASP A 88 6.41 15.09 -6.89
C ASP A 88 4.91 14.81 -6.76
N ASN A 89 4.55 13.55 -6.55
CA ASN A 89 3.17 13.09 -6.36
C ASN A 89 2.76 12.95 -4.89
N PHE A 90 3.65 13.23 -3.95
CA PHE A 90 3.34 13.10 -2.53
C PHE A 90 2.24 14.06 -2.10
N PRO A 91 1.38 13.62 -1.17
CA PRO A 91 0.32 14.47 -0.66
C PRO A 91 0.92 15.72 -0.03
N ARG A 92 0.58 16.90 -0.55
CA ARG A 92 0.93 18.18 0.06
C ARG A 92 -0.17 18.55 1.04
N ILE A 93 -0.19 17.92 2.22
CA ILE A 93 -1.16 18.24 3.24
C ILE A 93 -0.66 19.47 4.02
N TYR A 94 -1.29 20.61 3.80
CA TYR A 94 -1.08 21.82 4.60
C TYR A 94 -1.93 21.73 5.88
N GLY A 95 -1.45 21.00 6.88
CA GLY A 95 -2.11 20.95 8.19
C GLY A 95 -1.60 22.05 9.10
N ILE A 96 -2.47 22.88 9.64
CA ILE A 96 -2.14 23.74 10.80
C ILE A 96 -2.38 22.90 12.06
N LYS A 97 -1.35 22.21 12.51
CA LYS A 97 -1.27 21.74 13.90
C LYS A 97 -0.01 22.37 14.48
N ASP A 98 -0.21 23.28 15.44
CA ASP A 98 0.87 23.98 16.18
C ASP A 98 1.77 24.93 15.34
N ASP A 99 1.22 25.71 14.41
CA ASP A 99 1.96 26.68 13.56
C ASP A 99 3.09 26.08 12.69
N ILE A 100 3.10 24.78 12.46
CA ILE A 100 4.09 24.10 11.62
C ILE A 100 3.39 23.62 10.34
N TYR A 101 3.81 24.17 9.18
CA TYR A 101 3.49 23.62 7.87
C TYR A 101 4.23 22.27 7.73
N ARG A 102 3.52 21.16 7.87
CA ARG A 102 4.09 19.85 7.52
C ARG A 102 3.88 19.62 6.03
N ILE A 103 4.98 19.63 5.29
CA ILE A 103 5.04 19.04 3.98
C ILE A 103 5.41 17.57 4.23
N TYR A 104 4.50 16.65 3.92
CA TYR A 104 4.83 15.22 3.93
C TYR A 104 5.63 14.94 2.66
N ASP A 105 6.94 14.85 2.80
CA ASP A 105 7.89 14.69 1.69
C ASP A 105 8.82 13.48 1.88
N CYS A 106 8.41 12.53 2.73
CA CYS A 106 9.18 11.32 2.94
C CYS A 106 8.34 10.03 2.76
N TRP A 107 9.00 9.04 2.21
CA TRP A 107 8.41 7.72 1.97
C TRP A 107 7.90 7.04 3.24
N GLU A 108 8.51 7.31 4.38
CA GLU A 108 8.15 6.75 5.68
C GLU A 108 6.72 7.10 6.11
N GLU A 109 6.20 8.22 5.64
CA GLU A 109 4.86 8.70 5.99
C GLU A 109 3.77 8.16 5.05
N ILE A 110 4.12 7.76 3.83
CA ILE A 110 3.15 7.29 2.83
C ILE A 110 3.26 5.80 2.50
N LEU A 111 4.41 5.16 2.77
CA LEU A 111 4.63 3.72 2.58
C LEU A 111 4.82 3.04 3.93
N LEU A 112 3.76 2.39 4.42
CA LEU A 112 3.78 1.62 5.65
C LEU A 112 3.97 0.14 5.34
N MET A 113 4.97 -0.44 5.97
CA MET A 113 5.43 -1.80 5.73
C MET A 113 5.39 -2.65 7.00
N ARG A 114 5.52 -3.95 6.84
CA ARG A 114 5.62 -4.89 7.96
C ARG A 114 6.92 -4.66 8.74
N PRO A 115 6.87 -4.42 10.06
CA PRO A 115 8.08 -4.38 10.89
C PRO A 115 8.88 -5.68 10.82
N ASP A 116 10.20 -5.58 10.97
CA ASP A 116 11.06 -6.75 11.05
C ASP A 116 10.68 -7.63 12.24
N GLY A 117 10.55 -8.93 11.98
CA GLY A 117 10.16 -9.89 13.02
C GLY A 117 8.65 -9.97 13.31
N ASP A 118 7.82 -9.23 12.58
CA ASP A 118 6.36 -9.38 12.66
C ASP A 118 5.89 -10.48 11.69
N TYR A 119 5.20 -11.48 12.23
CA TYR A 119 4.68 -12.64 11.48
C TYR A 119 3.15 -12.75 11.55
N ARG A 120 2.47 -11.70 12.01
CA ARG A 120 1.00 -11.68 12.08
C ARG A 120 0.38 -11.82 10.68
N PRO A 121 -0.88 -12.31 10.58
CA PRO A 121 -1.63 -12.28 9.33
C PRO A 121 -1.71 -10.86 8.74
N ASP A 122 -1.69 -10.75 7.41
CA ASP A 122 -1.72 -9.46 6.72
C ASP A 122 -2.95 -8.60 7.09
N ALA A 123 -4.11 -9.23 7.32
CA ALA A 123 -5.31 -8.51 7.70
C ALA A 123 -5.16 -7.80 9.06
N GLU A 124 -4.52 -8.45 10.05
CA GLU A 124 -4.26 -7.85 11.36
C GLU A 124 -3.21 -6.73 11.25
N LEU A 125 -2.12 -7.01 10.52
CA LEU A 125 -1.06 -6.04 10.28
C LEU A 125 -1.59 -4.79 9.60
N LYS A 126 -2.24 -4.94 8.45
CA LYS A 126 -2.72 -3.81 7.65
C LYS A 126 -3.80 -3.00 8.39
N SER A 127 -4.60 -3.66 9.23
CA SER A 127 -5.55 -2.98 10.11
C SER A 127 -4.85 -2.00 11.06
N GLU A 128 -3.77 -2.44 11.71
CA GLU A 128 -2.96 -1.59 12.61
C GLU A 128 -2.20 -0.49 11.85
N LEU A 129 -1.58 -0.84 10.71
CA LEU A 129 -0.90 0.15 9.87
C LEU A 129 -1.86 1.25 9.39
N PHE A 130 -3.11 0.90 9.10
CA PHE A 130 -4.14 1.86 8.74
C PHE A 130 -4.50 2.79 9.91
N ASP A 131 -4.64 2.25 11.12
CA ASP A 131 -4.90 3.08 12.30
C ASP A 131 -3.75 4.06 12.55
N ASN A 132 -2.50 3.61 12.41
CA ASN A 132 -1.32 4.47 12.49
C ASN A 132 -1.33 5.55 11.40
N LEU A 133 -1.74 5.22 10.17
CA LEU A 133 -1.84 6.17 9.07
C LEU A 133 -2.89 7.25 9.37
N VAL A 134 -4.05 6.86 9.89
CA VAL A 134 -5.10 7.80 10.32
C VAL A 134 -4.61 8.71 11.45
N ASP A 135 -3.89 8.16 12.44
CA ASP A 135 -3.34 8.92 13.55
C ASP A 135 -2.27 9.94 13.10
N ILE A 136 -1.42 9.56 12.13
CA ILE A 136 -0.37 10.43 11.60
C ILE A 136 -0.97 11.57 10.77
N HIS A 137 -1.90 11.27 9.89
CA HIS A 137 -2.41 12.21 8.89
C HIS A 137 -3.73 12.87 9.29
N GLY A 138 -4.49 12.29 10.22
CA GLY A 138 -5.75 12.85 10.74
C GLY A 138 -6.88 12.90 9.70
N PHE A 139 -6.86 12.02 8.68
CA PHE A 139 -7.89 12.01 7.66
C PHE A 139 -9.16 11.25 8.06
N ASP A 140 -10.26 11.55 7.38
CA ASP A 140 -11.53 10.88 7.59
C ASP A 140 -11.54 9.50 6.91
N THR A 141 -11.88 8.47 7.67
CA THR A 141 -11.96 7.09 7.19
C THR A 141 -13.12 6.88 6.21
N GLU A 142 -14.20 7.68 6.29
CA GLU A 142 -15.34 7.60 5.37
C GLU A 142 -14.95 8.02 3.94
N ASP A 143 -13.93 8.88 3.82
CA ASP A 143 -13.38 9.37 2.55
C ASP A 143 -12.17 8.57 2.07
N THR A 144 -12.10 7.28 2.40
CA THR A 144 -10.97 6.42 2.05
C THR A 144 -11.38 5.27 1.13
N ILE A 145 -10.63 5.11 0.03
CA ILE A 145 -10.78 4.03 -0.95
C ILE A 145 -9.51 3.18 -0.94
N ILE A 146 -9.67 1.86 -0.89
CA ILE A 146 -8.58 0.90 -0.80
C ILE A 146 -8.59 -0.01 -2.03
N PHE A 147 -7.39 -0.33 -2.55
CA PHE A 147 -7.14 -1.30 -3.60
C PHE A 147 -6.28 -2.43 -3.03
N ASP A 148 -6.79 -3.64 -3.04
CA ASP A 148 -6.11 -4.83 -2.49
C ASP A 148 -6.56 -6.07 -3.28
N ASP A 149 -5.74 -7.12 -3.37
CA ASP A 149 -6.11 -8.36 -4.07
C ASP A 149 -6.52 -9.48 -3.11
N ARG A 150 -5.93 -9.51 -1.90
CA ARG A 150 -6.07 -10.63 -0.97
C ARG A 150 -7.41 -10.67 -0.28
N GLN A 151 -8.17 -11.76 -0.48
CA GLN A 151 -9.54 -11.91 0.03
C GLN A 151 -9.66 -11.63 1.53
N SER A 152 -8.77 -12.19 2.37
CA SER A 152 -8.83 -11.98 3.83
C SER A 152 -8.63 -10.53 4.25
N VAL A 153 -7.83 -9.77 3.50
CA VAL A 153 -7.58 -8.34 3.72
C VAL A 153 -8.77 -7.52 3.23
N VAL A 154 -9.30 -7.82 2.05
CA VAL A 154 -10.52 -7.20 1.50
C VAL A 154 -11.69 -7.37 2.46
N ASP A 155 -11.88 -8.56 3.00
CA ASP A 155 -12.96 -8.84 3.97
C ASP A 155 -12.78 -8.02 5.26
N MET A 156 -11.55 -7.89 5.74
CA MET A 156 -11.23 -7.04 6.89
C MET A 156 -11.56 -5.57 6.62
N TRP A 157 -11.15 -5.02 5.47
CA TRP A 157 -11.45 -3.63 5.11
C TRP A 157 -12.97 -3.37 5.06
N ARG A 158 -13.71 -4.26 4.41
CA ARG A 158 -15.17 -4.15 4.29
C ARG A 158 -15.86 -4.32 5.64
N ALA A 159 -15.37 -5.21 6.52
CA ALA A 159 -15.88 -5.36 7.88
C ALA A 159 -15.66 -4.10 8.74
N ARG A 160 -14.63 -3.30 8.45
CA ARG A 160 -14.39 -2.00 9.06
C ARG A 160 -15.25 -0.87 8.45
N GLY A 161 -16.09 -1.16 7.46
CA GLY A 161 -16.93 -0.17 6.77
C GLY A 161 -16.22 0.63 5.69
N LEU A 162 -14.99 0.24 5.31
CA LEU A 162 -14.20 0.94 4.30
C LEU A 162 -14.55 0.46 2.89
N THR A 163 -14.48 1.35 1.91
CA THR A 163 -14.63 1.01 0.49
C THR A 163 -13.36 0.34 -0.01
N CYS A 164 -13.48 -0.95 -0.38
CA CYS A 164 -12.35 -1.70 -0.91
C CYS A 164 -12.68 -2.32 -2.29
N PHE A 165 -11.87 -1.95 -3.28
CA PHE A 165 -11.85 -2.55 -4.61
C PHE A 165 -10.88 -3.73 -4.62
N GLN A 166 -11.41 -4.93 -4.80
CA GLN A 166 -10.58 -6.12 -5.00
C GLN A 166 -10.13 -6.16 -6.45
N VAL A 167 -8.85 -5.95 -6.70
CA VAL A 167 -8.28 -5.79 -8.05
C VAL A 167 -8.00 -7.12 -8.74
N ALA A 168 -7.79 -8.18 -7.97
CA ALA A 168 -7.55 -9.53 -8.46
C ALA A 168 -8.01 -10.56 -7.42
N LYS A 169 -7.98 -11.84 -7.77
CA LYS A 169 -8.23 -12.91 -6.81
C LYS A 169 -6.93 -13.31 -6.12
N GLY A 170 -6.79 -12.96 -4.85
CA GLY A 170 -5.62 -13.23 -4.00
C GLY A 170 -5.94 -14.17 -2.84
N ASP A 171 -5.94 -15.47 -3.08
CA ASP A 171 -6.16 -16.52 -2.07
C ASP A 171 -4.85 -17.28 -1.81
N PHE A 172 -3.87 -16.69 -1.12
CA PHE A 172 -2.59 -17.36 -0.81
C PHE A 172 -2.03 -17.00 0.58
#